data_21f945c77b77d947c29c800744d2eedf
#
_entry.id   21f945c77b77d947c29c800744d2eedf
#
_cell.length_a   1.000
_cell.length_b   1.000
_cell.length_c   1.000
_cell.angle_alpha   90.00
_cell.angle_beta   90.00
_cell.angle_gamma   90.00
#
_symmetry.space_group_name_H-M   'P 1'
#
loop_
_entity.id
_entity.type
_entity.pdbx_description
1 polymer ?
#
loop_
_entity_poly.entity_id
_entity_poly.type
_entity_poly.pdbx_seq_one_letter_code
_entity_poly.pdbx_strand_id
1 'polypeptide(L)'
;MIEHLPDYFTIIFGLTTLMALVIFYVAVDNSEGCSFNVNAPNIIIGLTFWLILQAFLSFYKIYNDPSHLNIIPPYIALFGTIPTLIAILIFFFTKKGKMFIDSLPLKTLTYLHVVRVPVEVMLYMLFIEKAVPSVMTFAGYNFDIIAGITAPFIAYFGFTKKALNKKVILIWNYISLALLFNIISLAALSTPTPLQVFGKDLPNIAILNFPFSWLPTFIAPLILFSHLIAIRRLSCKNETIKD
;
A
#
# COMPACT_ATOMS: atom_id res chain seq x y z
N MET A 1 2.62 15.15 -14.47
CA MET A 1 3.92 15.00 -13.79
C MET A 1 4.28 16.31 -13.11
N ILE A 2 5.13 16.28 -12.12
CA ILE A 2 5.66 17.47 -11.44
C ILE A 2 6.85 17.95 -12.27
N GLU A 3 6.77 19.12 -12.86
CA GLU A 3 7.68 19.57 -13.94
C GLU A 3 9.15 19.72 -13.52
N HIS A 4 9.43 19.95 -12.24
CA HIS A 4 10.81 20.14 -11.73
C HIS A 4 11.48 18.87 -11.21
N LEU A 5 10.76 17.72 -11.18
CA LEU A 5 11.35 16.47 -10.70
C LEU A 5 12.13 15.77 -11.82
N PRO A 6 13.35 15.29 -11.54
CA PRO A 6 14.11 14.45 -12.47
C PRO A 6 13.37 13.15 -12.84
N ASP A 7 13.56 12.67 -14.06
CA ASP A 7 12.86 11.50 -14.59
C ASP A 7 13.10 10.21 -13.77
N TYR A 8 14.24 10.10 -13.10
CA TYR A 8 14.54 8.92 -12.29
C TYR A 8 13.55 8.72 -11.13
N PHE A 9 12.88 9.78 -10.63
CA PHE A 9 11.80 9.64 -9.66
C PHE A 9 10.66 8.77 -10.20
N THR A 10 10.26 9.05 -11.44
CA THR A 10 9.20 8.28 -12.12
C THR A 10 9.63 6.82 -12.32
N ILE A 11 10.87 6.60 -12.72
CA ILE A 11 11.42 5.25 -12.96
C ILE A 11 11.49 4.45 -11.66
N ILE A 12 12.08 5.01 -10.61
CA ILE A 12 12.25 4.32 -9.32
C ILE A 12 10.88 4.01 -8.69
N PHE A 13 9.94 4.97 -8.73
CA PHE A 13 8.61 4.73 -8.18
C PHE A 13 7.81 3.72 -9.01
N GLY A 14 7.97 3.74 -10.33
CA GLY A 14 7.41 2.74 -11.23
C GLY A 14 7.94 1.33 -10.94
N LEU A 15 9.26 1.19 -10.74
CA LEU A 15 9.88 -0.08 -10.34
C LEU A 15 9.41 -0.55 -8.95
N THR A 16 9.22 0.38 -8.01
CA THR A 16 8.67 0.07 -6.69
C THR A 16 7.24 -0.47 -6.79
N THR A 17 6.42 0.15 -7.63
CA THR A 17 5.04 -0.31 -7.89
C THR A 17 5.03 -1.68 -8.58
N LEU A 18 5.91 -1.89 -9.56
CA LEU A 18 6.09 -3.18 -10.21
C LEU A 18 6.55 -4.26 -9.23
N MET A 19 7.47 -3.94 -8.32
CA MET A 19 7.91 -4.86 -7.25
C MET A 19 6.72 -5.29 -6.38
N ALA A 20 5.85 -4.35 -5.97
CA ALA A 20 4.64 -4.67 -5.21
C ALA A 20 3.71 -5.61 -6.00
N LEU A 21 3.49 -5.32 -7.30
CA LEU A 21 2.66 -6.14 -8.17
C LEU A 21 3.22 -7.56 -8.35
N VAL A 22 4.54 -7.69 -8.54
CA VAL A 22 5.21 -8.99 -8.70
C VAL A 22 5.15 -9.81 -7.42
N ILE A 23 5.42 -9.21 -6.25
CA ILE A 23 5.33 -9.93 -4.97
C ILE A 23 3.88 -10.40 -4.74
N PHE A 24 2.91 -9.56 -5.05
CA PHE A 24 1.50 -9.95 -4.92
C PHE A 24 1.11 -11.02 -5.94
N TYR A 25 1.60 -10.97 -7.19
CA TYR A 25 1.44 -12.04 -8.16
C TYR A 25 1.94 -13.37 -7.59
N VAL A 26 3.17 -13.39 -7.06
CA VAL A 26 3.74 -14.59 -6.44
C VAL A 26 2.87 -15.10 -5.27
N ALA A 27 2.27 -14.21 -4.49
CA ALA A 27 1.35 -14.60 -3.43
C ALA A 27 0.07 -15.26 -3.97
N VAL A 28 -0.48 -14.73 -5.07
CA VAL A 28 -1.69 -15.28 -5.71
C VAL A 28 -1.40 -16.60 -6.42
N ASP A 29 -0.27 -16.69 -7.12
CA ASP A 29 0.14 -17.88 -7.88
C ASP A 29 0.43 -19.08 -6.94
N ASN A 30 0.98 -18.80 -5.76
CA ASN A 30 1.22 -19.79 -4.71
C ASN A 30 0.05 -19.94 -3.72
N SER A 31 -1.18 -19.54 -4.11
CA SER A 31 -2.35 -19.72 -3.26
C SER A 31 -2.78 -21.18 -3.23
N GLU A 32 -2.90 -21.76 -2.04
CA GLU A 32 -3.21 -23.20 -1.84
C GLU A 32 -4.61 -23.38 -1.23
N GLY A 33 -5.30 -24.46 -1.65
CA GLY A 33 -6.55 -24.88 -1.02
C GLY A 33 -7.78 -24.07 -1.40
N CYS A 34 -7.71 -23.23 -2.40
CA CYS A 34 -8.90 -22.56 -2.95
C CYS A 34 -9.73 -23.56 -3.75
N SER A 35 -11.00 -23.80 -3.37
CA SER A 35 -11.90 -24.72 -4.04
C SER A 35 -12.41 -24.21 -5.40
N PHE A 36 -12.14 -22.96 -5.76
CA PHE A 36 -12.35 -22.44 -7.10
C PHE A 36 -10.98 -22.09 -7.72
N ASN A 37 -10.89 -22.27 -9.03
CA ASN A 37 -9.65 -22.05 -9.77
C ASN A 37 -9.27 -20.57 -9.72
N VAL A 38 -8.29 -20.21 -8.86
CA VAL A 38 -7.74 -18.85 -8.79
C VAL A 38 -6.82 -18.67 -10.00
N ASN A 39 -7.24 -17.83 -10.92
CA ASN A 39 -6.43 -17.51 -12.09
C ASN A 39 -5.56 -16.28 -11.79
N ALA A 40 -4.33 -16.51 -11.34
CA ALA A 40 -3.38 -15.45 -11.01
C ALA A 40 -3.16 -14.46 -12.18
N PRO A 41 -2.98 -14.88 -13.44
CA PRO A 41 -2.91 -13.97 -14.58
C PRO A 41 -4.11 -13.02 -14.70
N ASN A 42 -5.35 -13.50 -14.49
CA ASN A 42 -6.53 -12.63 -14.59
C ASN A 42 -6.56 -11.56 -13.49
N ILE A 43 -6.14 -11.89 -12.27
CA ILE A 43 -6.03 -10.93 -11.17
C ILE A 43 -4.99 -9.85 -11.51
N ILE A 44 -3.85 -10.25 -12.04
CA ILE A 44 -2.80 -9.31 -12.43
C ILE A 44 -3.20 -8.43 -13.60
N ILE A 45 -3.89 -8.98 -14.59
CA ILE A 45 -4.47 -8.19 -15.70
C ILE A 45 -5.42 -7.12 -15.14
N GLY A 46 -6.30 -7.49 -14.20
CA GLY A 46 -7.21 -6.55 -13.55
C GLY A 46 -6.46 -5.45 -12.75
N LEU A 47 -5.42 -5.81 -11.99
CA LEU A 47 -4.60 -4.85 -11.26
C LEU A 47 -3.78 -3.96 -12.19
N THR A 48 -3.25 -4.50 -13.29
CA THR A 48 -2.54 -3.71 -14.31
C THR A 48 -3.48 -2.72 -14.99
N PHE A 49 -4.69 -3.16 -15.35
CA PHE A 49 -5.73 -2.26 -15.87
C PHE A 49 -6.05 -1.14 -14.85
N TRP A 50 -6.18 -1.48 -13.57
CA TRP A 50 -6.38 -0.50 -12.51
C TRP A 50 -5.25 0.53 -12.44
N LEU A 51 -3.98 0.09 -12.48
CA LEU A 51 -2.82 0.97 -12.50
C LEU A 51 -2.81 1.89 -13.72
N ILE A 52 -3.15 1.37 -14.91
CA ILE A 52 -3.27 2.16 -16.14
C ILE A 52 -4.37 3.22 -15.99
N LEU A 53 -5.53 2.85 -15.46
CA LEU A 53 -6.62 3.79 -15.20
C LEU A 53 -6.20 4.91 -14.24
N GLN A 54 -5.51 4.56 -13.13
CA GLN A 54 -5.02 5.55 -12.17
C GLN A 54 -3.94 6.47 -12.79
N ALA A 55 -3.06 5.92 -13.62
CA ALA A 55 -2.11 6.70 -14.38
C ALA A 55 -2.81 7.68 -15.32
N PHE A 56 -3.81 7.22 -16.07
CA PHE A 56 -4.61 8.05 -16.97
C PHE A 56 -5.26 9.22 -16.22
N LEU A 57 -5.99 8.94 -15.13
CA LEU A 57 -6.66 9.98 -14.31
C LEU A 57 -5.65 11.03 -13.78
N SER A 58 -4.47 10.56 -13.39
CA SER A 58 -3.40 11.43 -12.90
C SER A 58 -2.73 12.26 -14.01
N PHE A 59 -2.50 11.65 -15.19
CA PHE A 59 -1.94 12.35 -16.36
C PHE A 59 -2.84 13.47 -16.85
N TYR A 60 -4.16 13.23 -16.88
CA TYR A 60 -5.16 14.24 -17.25
C TYR A 60 -5.45 15.24 -16.12
N LYS A 61 -4.62 15.23 -15.05
CA LYS A 61 -4.71 16.15 -13.91
C LYS A 61 -6.05 16.10 -13.15
N ILE A 62 -6.84 15.04 -13.30
CA ILE A 62 -8.14 14.89 -12.62
C ILE A 62 -8.00 15.01 -11.10
N TYR A 63 -6.87 14.53 -10.54
CA TYR A 63 -6.58 14.59 -9.11
C TYR A 63 -6.00 15.93 -8.66
N ASN A 64 -5.37 16.69 -9.55
CA ASN A 64 -4.65 17.92 -9.25
C ASN A 64 -5.25 19.16 -9.96
N ASP A 65 -6.48 19.07 -10.38
CA ASP A 65 -7.20 20.24 -10.92
C ASP A 65 -7.65 21.14 -9.76
N PRO A 66 -7.29 22.43 -9.75
CA PRO A 66 -7.69 23.37 -8.71
C PRO A 66 -9.20 23.43 -8.46
N SER A 67 -10.02 23.21 -9.49
CA SER A 67 -11.49 23.18 -9.38
C SER A 67 -12.01 21.99 -8.56
N HIS A 68 -11.21 20.93 -8.44
CA HIS A 68 -11.58 19.70 -7.76
C HIS A 68 -10.98 19.57 -6.34
N LEU A 69 -9.96 20.35 -5.99
CA LEU A 69 -9.27 20.27 -4.70
C LEU A 69 -10.18 20.63 -3.52
N ASN A 70 -11.22 21.42 -3.74
CA ASN A 70 -12.19 21.81 -2.69
C ASN A 70 -13.33 20.81 -2.50
N ILE A 71 -13.35 19.69 -3.25
CA ILE A 71 -14.39 18.69 -3.17
C ILE A 71 -14.06 17.66 -2.06
N ILE A 72 -15.05 17.32 -1.23
CA ILE A 72 -14.91 16.29 -0.19
C ILE A 72 -15.91 15.15 -0.49
N PRO A 73 -15.44 13.90 -0.60
CA PRO A 73 -14.03 13.45 -0.59
C PRO A 73 -13.27 13.90 -1.83
N PRO A 74 -11.95 14.15 -1.73
CA PRO A 74 -11.12 14.53 -2.87
C PRO A 74 -11.14 13.45 -3.96
N TYR A 75 -10.99 13.84 -5.22
CA TYR A 75 -11.14 12.93 -6.37
C TYR A 75 -10.17 11.74 -6.33
N ILE A 76 -8.96 11.91 -5.78
CA ILE A 76 -8.06 10.77 -5.60
C ILE A 76 -8.60 9.75 -4.59
N ALA A 77 -9.31 10.20 -3.56
CA ALA A 77 -9.99 9.27 -2.65
C ALA A 77 -11.21 8.64 -3.35
N LEU A 78 -12.02 9.45 -4.05
CA LEU A 78 -13.26 9.00 -4.68
C LEU A 78 -13.03 7.96 -5.80
N PHE A 79 -12.08 8.22 -6.70
CA PHE A 79 -11.81 7.37 -7.87
C PHE A 79 -10.64 6.41 -7.68
N GLY A 80 -9.89 6.54 -6.60
CA GLY A 80 -8.72 5.69 -6.32
C GLY A 80 -8.88 4.90 -5.02
N THR A 81 -8.74 5.56 -3.87
CA THR A 81 -8.67 4.88 -2.56
C THR A 81 -9.98 4.19 -2.17
N ILE A 82 -11.12 4.86 -2.32
CA ILE A 82 -12.44 4.30 -1.94
C ILE A 82 -12.78 3.03 -2.73
N PRO A 83 -12.65 2.97 -4.07
CA PRO A 83 -12.89 1.74 -4.81
C PRO A 83 -11.99 0.58 -4.37
N THR A 84 -10.72 0.83 -4.06
CA THR A 84 -9.82 -0.22 -3.57
C THR A 84 -10.21 -0.70 -2.17
N LEU A 85 -10.67 0.19 -1.28
CA LEU A 85 -11.18 -0.19 0.02
C LEU A 85 -12.48 -1.00 -0.09
N ILE A 86 -13.37 -0.64 -1.01
CA ILE A 86 -14.58 -1.43 -1.30
C ILE A 86 -14.21 -2.82 -1.80
N ALA A 87 -13.22 -2.94 -2.70
CA ALA A 87 -12.73 -4.24 -3.16
C ALA A 87 -12.20 -5.08 -1.99
N ILE A 88 -11.41 -4.48 -1.08
CA ILE A 88 -10.94 -5.15 0.13
C ILE A 88 -12.12 -5.66 0.96
N LEU A 89 -13.12 -4.82 1.21
CA LEU A 89 -14.32 -5.22 1.97
C LEU A 89 -15.04 -6.38 1.31
N ILE A 90 -15.19 -6.40 -0.03
CA ILE A 90 -15.80 -7.50 -0.77
C ILE A 90 -15.06 -8.82 -0.48
N PHE A 91 -13.73 -8.83 -0.47
CA PHE A 91 -12.94 -10.02 -0.13
C PHE A 91 -13.19 -10.49 1.32
N PHE A 92 -13.36 -9.60 2.27
CA PHE A 92 -13.57 -9.96 3.67
C PHE A 92 -15.02 -10.36 4.00
N PHE A 93 -16.01 -9.88 3.25
CA PHE A 93 -17.42 -10.14 3.56
C PHE A 93 -18.06 -11.24 2.70
N THR A 94 -17.51 -11.56 1.52
CA THR A 94 -18.05 -12.62 0.66
C THR A 94 -17.45 -13.99 0.99
N LYS A 95 -18.20 -15.08 0.76
CA LYS A 95 -17.72 -16.45 0.95
C LYS A 95 -16.52 -16.77 0.05
N LYS A 96 -16.61 -16.41 -1.24
CA LYS A 96 -15.51 -16.62 -2.21
C LYS A 96 -14.28 -15.78 -1.86
N GLY A 97 -14.48 -14.53 -1.44
CA GLY A 97 -13.40 -13.66 -1.01
C GLY A 97 -12.67 -14.21 0.20
N LYS A 98 -13.39 -14.70 1.23
CA LYS A 98 -12.79 -15.33 2.41
C LYS A 98 -11.95 -16.56 2.03
N MET A 99 -12.46 -17.41 1.15
CA MET A 99 -11.70 -18.56 0.64
C MET A 99 -10.42 -18.14 -0.07
N PHE A 100 -10.48 -17.08 -0.87
CA PHE A 100 -9.32 -16.51 -1.55
C PHE A 100 -8.28 -15.96 -0.55
N ILE A 101 -8.68 -15.07 0.37
CA ILE A 101 -7.74 -14.47 1.32
C ILE A 101 -7.15 -15.50 2.29
N ASP A 102 -7.90 -16.56 2.62
CA ASP A 102 -7.43 -17.63 3.49
C ASP A 102 -6.46 -18.59 2.75
N SER A 103 -6.43 -18.59 1.40
CA SER A 103 -5.49 -19.38 0.59
C SER A 103 -4.13 -18.70 0.36
N LEU A 104 -4.03 -17.39 0.57
CA LEU A 104 -2.81 -16.64 0.27
C LEU A 104 -1.68 -16.95 1.28
N PRO A 105 -0.42 -17.17 0.84
CA PRO A 105 0.70 -17.46 1.72
C PRO A 105 1.10 -16.27 2.57
N LEU A 106 0.95 -16.37 3.91
CA LEU A 106 1.29 -15.28 4.84
C LEU A 106 2.76 -14.85 4.77
N LYS A 107 3.65 -15.78 4.46
CA LYS A 107 5.08 -15.52 4.27
C LYS A 107 5.30 -14.48 3.15
N THR A 108 4.72 -14.73 1.98
CA THR A 108 4.86 -13.84 0.81
C THR A 108 4.18 -12.49 1.07
N LEU A 109 3.00 -12.51 1.71
CA LEU A 109 2.32 -11.27 2.12
C LEU A 109 3.15 -10.47 3.14
N THR A 110 3.91 -11.13 4.03
CA THR A 110 4.82 -10.44 4.95
C THR A 110 6.01 -9.84 4.20
N TYR A 111 6.57 -10.54 3.19
CA TYR A 111 7.61 -9.96 2.33
C TYR A 111 7.13 -8.76 1.53
N LEU A 112 5.85 -8.66 1.20
CA LEU A 112 5.30 -7.49 0.48
C LEU A 112 5.58 -6.17 1.22
N HIS A 113 5.66 -6.18 2.54
CA HIS A 113 5.94 -4.97 3.33
C HIS A 113 7.34 -4.37 3.08
N VAL A 114 8.27 -5.11 2.45
CA VAL A 114 9.59 -4.58 2.03
C VAL A 114 9.44 -3.39 1.08
N VAL A 115 8.35 -3.34 0.30
CA VAL A 115 8.04 -2.22 -0.60
C VAL A 115 8.00 -0.87 0.12
N ARG A 116 7.71 -0.86 1.42
CA ARG A 116 7.70 0.36 2.24
C ARG A 116 9.07 1.05 2.29
N VAL A 117 10.17 0.29 2.20
CA VAL A 117 11.52 0.88 2.23
C VAL A 117 11.76 1.82 1.04
N PRO A 118 11.67 1.38 -0.22
CA PRO A 118 11.84 2.29 -1.35
C PRO A 118 10.76 3.39 -1.40
N VAL A 119 9.53 3.14 -0.92
CA VAL A 119 8.50 4.18 -0.79
C VAL A 119 8.97 5.29 0.17
N GLU A 120 9.47 4.93 1.35
CA GLU A 120 9.93 5.89 2.36
C GLU A 120 11.17 6.67 1.92
N VAL A 121 12.11 6.01 1.25
CA VAL A 121 13.26 6.68 0.62
C VAL A 121 12.77 7.67 -0.43
N MET A 122 11.79 7.30 -1.25
CA MET A 122 11.21 8.19 -2.25
C MET A 122 10.48 9.38 -1.62
N LEU A 123 9.71 9.18 -0.54
CA LEU A 123 9.07 10.28 0.19
C LEU A 123 10.10 11.27 0.74
N TYR A 124 11.24 10.78 1.26
CA TYR A 124 12.32 11.65 1.71
C TYR A 124 12.97 12.43 0.55
N MET A 125 13.20 11.79 -0.59
CA MET A 125 13.72 12.47 -1.78
C MET A 125 12.72 13.53 -2.30
N LEU A 126 11.42 13.24 -2.31
CA LEU A 126 10.37 14.19 -2.66
C LEU A 126 10.30 15.38 -1.70
N PHE A 127 10.64 15.17 -0.43
CA PHE A 127 10.76 16.27 0.53
C PHE A 127 11.94 17.18 0.19
N ILE A 128 13.11 16.63 -0.16
CA ILE A 128 14.27 17.42 -0.61
C ILE A 128 13.90 18.28 -1.82
N GLU A 129 13.15 17.72 -2.77
CA GLU A 129 12.64 18.41 -3.97
C GLU A 129 11.39 19.27 -3.71
N LYS A 130 11.03 19.49 -2.45
CA LYS A 130 9.87 20.33 -2.04
C LYS A 130 8.53 19.92 -2.65
N ALA A 131 8.32 18.63 -2.87
CA ALA A 131 7.07 18.08 -3.39
C ALA A 131 6.16 17.47 -2.31
N VAL A 132 6.71 17.20 -1.10
CA VAL A 132 5.98 16.75 0.09
C VAL A 132 6.53 17.43 1.35
N PRO A 133 5.74 17.60 2.41
CA PRO A 133 6.21 18.18 3.66
C PRO A 133 7.04 17.18 4.49
N SER A 134 7.95 17.67 5.32
CA SER A 134 8.83 16.87 6.18
C SER A 134 8.09 15.90 7.09
N VAL A 135 6.89 16.27 7.56
CA VAL A 135 6.07 15.43 8.47
C VAL A 135 5.76 14.05 7.88
N MET A 136 5.77 13.91 6.55
CA MET A 136 5.50 12.66 5.84
C MET A 136 6.75 11.79 5.67
N THR A 137 7.90 12.19 6.15
CA THR A 137 9.16 11.46 5.99
C THR A 137 9.67 10.92 7.32
N PHE A 138 10.63 9.98 7.27
CA PHE A 138 11.29 9.47 8.47
C PHE A 138 12.14 10.53 9.22
N ALA A 139 12.42 11.67 8.59
CA ALA A 139 13.00 12.84 9.26
C ALA A 139 11.96 13.66 10.03
N GLY A 140 10.67 13.38 9.85
CA GLY A 140 9.54 13.97 10.57
C GLY A 140 8.85 12.95 11.48
N TYR A 141 7.56 12.70 11.23
CA TYR A 141 6.72 11.84 12.08
C TYR A 141 6.34 10.51 11.43
N ASN A 142 6.92 10.16 10.29
CA ASN A 142 6.64 8.91 9.60
C ASN A 142 7.72 7.86 9.91
N PHE A 143 7.36 6.85 10.67
CA PHE A 143 8.24 5.73 11.04
C PHE A 143 7.92 4.45 10.28
N ASP A 144 7.20 4.54 9.16
CA ASP A 144 6.70 3.40 8.39
C ASP A 144 7.84 2.54 7.79
N ILE A 145 9.01 3.14 7.56
CA ILE A 145 10.22 2.46 7.11
C ILE A 145 10.63 1.30 8.04
N ILE A 146 10.36 1.40 9.36
CA ILE A 146 10.69 0.35 10.34
C ILE A 146 9.94 -0.94 10.01
N ALA A 147 8.67 -0.84 9.62
CA ALA A 147 7.90 -2.00 9.19
C ALA A 147 8.49 -2.65 7.93
N GLY A 148 8.94 -1.84 6.97
CA GLY A 148 9.60 -2.33 5.75
C GLY A 148 10.91 -3.06 6.03
N ILE A 149 11.78 -2.48 6.86
CA ILE A 149 13.08 -3.07 7.22
C ILE A 149 12.91 -4.36 8.03
N THR A 150 11.95 -4.41 8.95
CA THR A 150 11.73 -5.59 9.81
C THR A 150 10.96 -6.70 9.11
N ALA A 151 10.22 -6.43 8.05
CA ALA A 151 9.40 -7.41 7.33
C ALA A 151 10.17 -8.67 6.88
N PRO A 152 11.35 -8.60 6.25
CA PRO A 152 12.09 -9.80 5.85
C PRO A 152 12.54 -10.65 7.03
N PHE A 153 12.85 -10.05 8.18
CA PHE A 153 13.20 -10.78 9.39
C PHE A 153 11.99 -11.52 9.96
N ILE A 154 10.82 -10.84 10.02
CA ILE A 154 9.56 -11.47 10.47
C ILE A 154 9.16 -12.59 9.50
N ALA A 155 9.28 -12.39 8.19
CA ALA A 155 8.98 -13.40 7.19
C ALA A 155 9.91 -14.63 7.32
N TYR A 156 11.22 -14.40 7.48
CA TYR A 156 12.19 -15.49 7.58
C TYR A 156 12.09 -16.24 8.90
N PHE A 157 12.16 -15.55 10.05
CA PHE A 157 12.12 -16.18 11.35
C PHE A 157 10.73 -16.69 11.75
N GLY A 158 9.67 -16.02 11.26
CA GLY A 158 8.30 -16.40 11.55
C GLY A 158 7.82 -17.62 10.75
N PHE A 159 8.06 -17.63 9.45
CA PHE A 159 7.48 -18.64 8.57
C PHE A 159 8.51 -19.67 8.06
N THR A 160 9.76 -19.27 7.76
CA THR A 160 10.78 -20.21 7.25
C THR A 160 11.45 -20.97 8.38
N LYS A 161 11.97 -20.29 9.40
CA LYS A 161 12.61 -20.93 10.57
C LYS A 161 11.62 -21.34 11.65
N LYS A 162 10.39 -20.82 11.62
CA LYS A 162 9.34 -21.06 12.63
C LYS A 162 9.83 -20.80 14.07
N ALA A 163 10.79 -19.86 14.21
CA ALA A 163 11.38 -19.48 15.49
C ALA A 163 10.54 -18.45 16.26
N LEU A 164 9.67 -17.68 15.56
CA LEU A 164 8.77 -16.74 16.19
C LEU A 164 7.41 -17.39 16.44
N ASN A 165 6.87 -17.13 17.62
CA ASN A 165 5.51 -17.59 17.90
C ASN A 165 4.46 -16.69 17.19
N LYS A 166 3.28 -17.24 17.00
CA LYS A 166 2.14 -16.59 16.37
C LYS A 166 1.80 -15.22 16.99
N LYS A 167 1.96 -15.06 18.30
CA LYS A 167 1.66 -13.81 19.02
C LYS A 167 2.64 -12.69 18.61
N VAL A 168 3.93 -13.00 18.45
CA VAL A 168 4.95 -12.02 18.04
C VAL A 168 4.64 -11.50 16.63
N ILE A 169 4.32 -12.40 15.69
CA ILE A 169 3.97 -12.03 14.32
C ILE A 169 2.69 -11.17 14.31
N LEU A 170 1.70 -11.52 15.14
CA LEU A 170 0.45 -10.77 15.27
C LEU A 170 0.69 -9.37 15.85
N ILE A 171 1.49 -9.24 16.91
CA ILE A 171 1.84 -7.95 17.52
C ILE A 171 2.58 -7.08 16.49
N TRP A 172 3.53 -7.65 15.74
CA TRP A 172 4.21 -6.93 14.67
C TRP A 172 3.23 -6.41 13.62
N ASN A 173 2.25 -7.22 13.22
CA ASN A 173 1.22 -6.78 12.27
C ASN A 173 0.38 -5.61 12.81
N TYR A 174 0.01 -5.60 14.09
CA TYR A 174 -0.73 -4.47 14.68
C TYR A 174 0.11 -3.20 14.75
N ILE A 175 1.38 -3.31 15.17
CA ILE A 175 2.28 -2.15 15.24
C ILE A 175 2.51 -1.60 13.81
N SER A 176 2.81 -2.46 12.85
CA SER A 176 3.05 -2.06 11.46
C SER A 176 1.80 -1.50 10.77
N LEU A 177 0.61 -1.99 11.14
CA LEU A 177 -0.66 -1.42 10.69
C LEU A 177 -0.89 -0.03 11.28
N ALA A 178 -0.55 0.20 12.55
CA ALA A 178 -0.63 1.52 13.16
C ALA A 178 0.33 2.52 12.49
N LEU A 179 1.55 2.10 12.12
CA LEU A 179 2.49 2.92 11.35
C LEU A 179 1.93 3.26 9.96
N LEU A 180 1.28 2.30 9.28
CA LEU A 180 0.60 2.56 8.01
C LEU A 180 -0.52 3.60 8.16
N PHE A 181 -1.36 3.48 9.18
CA PHE A 181 -2.40 4.48 9.43
C PHE A 181 -1.84 5.85 9.78
N ASN A 182 -0.71 5.91 10.49
CA ASN A 182 -0.01 7.16 10.75
C ASN A 182 0.38 7.85 9.44
N ILE A 183 1.08 7.19 8.52
CA ILE A 183 1.49 7.82 7.25
C ILE A 183 0.30 8.17 6.36
N ILE A 184 -0.72 7.32 6.28
CA ILE A 184 -1.94 7.63 5.54
C ILE A 184 -2.60 8.91 6.08
N SER A 185 -2.68 9.06 7.40
CA SER A 185 -3.25 10.26 8.04
C SER A 185 -2.38 11.49 7.78
N LEU A 186 -1.06 11.39 7.92
CA LEU A 186 -0.14 12.49 7.62
C LEU A 186 -0.25 12.91 6.14
N ALA A 187 -0.33 11.95 5.21
CA ALA A 187 -0.48 12.22 3.79
C ALA A 187 -1.80 12.92 3.47
N ALA A 188 -2.92 12.42 4.00
CA ALA A 188 -4.24 13.01 3.78
C ALA A 188 -4.34 14.43 4.35
N LEU A 189 -3.86 14.64 5.58
CA LEU A 189 -3.87 15.95 6.26
C LEU A 189 -2.80 16.93 5.74
N SER A 190 -1.91 16.48 4.86
CA SER A 190 -0.91 17.33 4.18
C SER A 190 -1.29 17.67 2.74
N THR A 191 -2.30 17.00 2.18
CA THR A 191 -2.78 17.24 0.81
C THR A 191 -3.56 18.54 0.76
N PRO A 192 -3.41 19.38 -0.31
CA PRO A 192 -4.08 20.67 -0.44
C PRO A 192 -5.59 20.49 -0.69
N THR A 193 -6.32 20.17 0.36
CA THR A 193 -7.77 20.00 0.41
C THR A 193 -8.32 20.77 1.60
N PRO A 194 -9.63 20.95 1.74
CA PRO A 194 -10.22 21.60 2.92
C PRO A 194 -9.89 20.91 4.26
N LEU A 195 -9.40 19.69 4.22
CA LEU A 195 -8.96 18.93 5.41
C LEU A 195 -7.48 19.12 5.73
N GLN A 196 -6.75 19.97 5.01
CA GLN A 196 -5.32 20.17 5.22
C GLN A 196 -5.02 20.80 6.57
N VAL A 197 -4.18 20.11 7.36
CA VAL A 197 -3.69 20.56 8.67
C VAL A 197 -2.19 20.83 8.63
N PHE A 198 -1.42 19.95 7.96
CA PHE A 198 0.03 20.01 7.89
C PHE A 198 0.51 20.53 6.52
N GLY A 199 1.76 21.00 6.48
CA GLY A 199 2.41 21.37 5.24
C GLY A 199 1.72 22.53 4.48
N LYS A 200 1.19 23.54 5.20
CA LYS A 200 0.50 24.69 4.54
C LYS A 200 1.44 25.43 3.59
N ASP A 201 2.73 25.56 3.96
CA ASP A 201 3.76 26.20 3.14
C ASP A 201 4.34 25.24 2.08
N LEU A 202 4.22 23.93 2.31
CA LEU A 202 4.70 22.89 1.42
C LEU A 202 3.70 21.72 1.43
N PRO A 203 2.61 21.80 0.66
CA PRO A 203 1.59 20.76 0.65
C PRO A 203 2.08 19.48 -0.07
N ASN A 204 1.44 18.37 0.26
CA ASN A 204 1.65 17.10 -0.41
C ASN A 204 0.97 17.12 -1.79
N ILE A 205 1.66 17.63 -2.79
CA ILE A 205 1.18 17.63 -4.18
C ILE A 205 1.58 16.33 -4.92
N ALA A 206 2.57 15.61 -4.41
CA ALA A 206 3.12 14.45 -5.10
C ALA A 206 2.07 13.38 -5.33
N ILE A 207 1.28 13.01 -4.31
CA ILE A 207 0.28 11.94 -4.44
C ILE A 207 -0.83 12.23 -5.46
N LEU A 208 -1.02 13.49 -5.84
CA LEU A 208 -1.99 13.90 -6.86
C LEU A 208 -1.45 13.76 -8.29
N ASN A 209 -0.15 13.49 -8.43
CA ASN A 209 0.55 13.43 -9.71
C ASN A 209 1.10 12.03 -10.00
N PHE A 210 1.15 11.70 -11.30
CA PHE A 210 1.79 10.47 -11.77
C PHE A 210 3.32 10.52 -11.55
N PRO A 211 3.95 9.42 -11.10
CA PRO A 211 3.42 8.11 -10.76
C PRO A 211 2.98 7.96 -9.29
N PHE A 212 3.16 8.99 -8.46
CA PHE A 212 2.98 8.92 -7.00
C PHE A 212 1.52 8.71 -6.58
N SER A 213 0.56 9.00 -7.48
CA SER A 213 -0.85 8.66 -7.28
C SER A 213 -1.09 7.16 -7.07
N TRP A 214 -0.19 6.28 -7.55
CA TRP A 214 -0.25 4.85 -7.26
C TRP A 214 -0.01 4.49 -5.78
N LEU A 215 0.57 5.41 -4.99
CA LEU A 215 0.76 5.17 -3.56
C LEU A 215 -0.59 5.04 -2.82
N PRO A 216 -1.49 6.03 -2.83
CA PRO A 216 -2.77 5.93 -2.14
C PRO A 216 -3.80 5.05 -2.88
N THR A 217 -3.64 4.80 -4.18
CA THR A 217 -4.64 4.08 -4.98
C THR A 217 -4.31 2.59 -5.19
N PHE A 218 -3.08 2.16 -4.91
CA PHE A 218 -2.65 0.77 -5.09
C PHE A 218 -1.73 0.28 -3.96
N ILE A 219 -0.56 0.91 -3.73
CA ILE A 219 0.46 0.38 -2.80
C ILE A 219 -0.07 0.35 -1.37
N ALA A 220 -0.56 1.46 -0.83
CA ALA A 220 -1.05 1.52 0.55
C ALA A 220 -2.27 0.62 0.78
N PRO A 221 -3.30 0.57 -0.10
CA PRO A 221 -4.38 -0.41 -0.01
C PRO A 221 -3.90 -1.87 -0.07
N LEU A 222 -2.90 -2.19 -0.88
CA LEU A 222 -2.34 -3.54 -0.98
C LEU A 222 -1.63 -3.95 0.32
N ILE A 223 -0.86 -3.05 0.91
CA ILE A 223 -0.21 -3.22 2.22
C ILE A 223 -1.27 -3.39 3.32
N LEU A 224 -2.33 -2.56 3.33
CA LEU A 224 -3.46 -2.69 4.23
C LEU A 224 -4.13 -4.08 4.11
N PHE A 225 -4.41 -4.51 2.88
CA PHE A 225 -4.98 -5.82 2.59
C PHE A 225 -4.15 -6.96 3.18
N SER A 226 -2.82 -6.91 3.00
CA SER A 226 -1.88 -7.87 3.57
C SER A 226 -1.95 -7.94 5.10
N HIS A 227 -1.95 -6.79 5.78
CA HIS A 227 -2.09 -6.74 7.25
C HIS A 227 -3.41 -7.32 7.73
N LEU A 228 -4.52 -6.96 7.07
CA LEU A 228 -5.85 -7.45 7.46
C LEU A 228 -5.95 -8.97 7.31
N ILE A 229 -5.39 -9.55 6.23
CA ILE A 229 -5.32 -11.02 6.05
C ILE A 229 -4.50 -11.66 7.15
N ALA A 230 -3.30 -11.13 7.41
CA ALA A 230 -2.41 -11.69 8.44
C ALA A 230 -3.07 -11.64 9.83
N ILE A 231 -3.66 -10.50 10.21
CA ILE A 231 -4.36 -10.34 11.50
C ILE A 231 -5.54 -11.31 11.59
N ARG A 232 -6.39 -11.39 10.54
CA ARG A 232 -7.53 -12.31 10.52
C ARG A 232 -7.07 -13.75 10.77
N ARG A 233 -6.12 -14.25 9.99
CA ARG A 233 -5.65 -15.64 10.07
C ARG A 233 -4.88 -15.92 11.35
N LEU A 234 -4.01 -15.03 11.78
CA LEU A 234 -3.26 -15.19 13.04
C LEU A 234 -4.14 -15.02 14.30
N SER A 235 -5.30 -14.43 14.23
CA SER A 235 -6.23 -14.32 15.36
C SER A 235 -7.09 -15.58 15.55
N CYS A 236 -7.28 -16.41 14.52
CA CYS A 236 -8.04 -17.65 14.64
C CYS A 236 -7.27 -18.69 15.48
N LYS A 237 -7.93 -19.26 16.52
CA LYS A 237 -7.30 -20.18 17.50
C LYS A 237 -6.76 -21.48 16.89
N ASN A 238 -7.32 -21.98 15.79
CA ASN A 238 -7.09 -23.32 15.24
C ASN A 238 -6.18 -23.36 14.00
N GLU A 239 -5.61 -22.26 13.55
CA GLU A 239 -4.65 -22.31 12.45
C GLU A 239 -3.24 -22.56 12.97
N THR A 240 -2.73 -23.77 12.68
CA THR A 240 -1.29 -23.99 12.57
C THR A 240 -0.76 -23.13 11.44
N ILE A 241 0.36 -22.45 11.64
CA ILE A 241 1.06 -21.69 10.59
C ILE A 241 1.40 -22.72 9.49
N LYS A 242 0.49 -22.84 8.49
CA LYS A 242 0.79 -23.53 7.24
C LYS A 242 1.57 -22.58 6.35
N ASP A 243 2.59 -23.13 5.70
CA ASP A 243 3.50 -22.42 4.78
C ASP A 243 2.77 -21.93 3.56
#